data_93fd772ada10d2dbe56daf17c36b8388
#
_entry.id   93fd772ada10d2dbe56daf17c36b8388
#
_cell.length_a   1.000
_cell.length_b   1.000
_cell.length_c   1.000
_cell.angle_alpha   90.00
_cell.angle_beta   90.00
_cell.angle_gamma   90.00
#
_symmetry.space_group_name_H-M   'P 1'
#
loop_
_entity.id
_entity.type
_entity.pdbx_description
1 polymer ?
#
loop_
_entity_poly.entity_id
_entity_poly.type
_entity_poly.pdbx_seq_one_letter_code
_entity_poly.pdbx_strand_id
1 'polypeptide(L)'
;MIKNNTADLISFLEKSVSPYHTTAEAIRLMDESGFTALEQNKPWKLEKGGNYYVKCFGTMLIAFHVGCEYVPGEDFRLAACHVDWPCYYIKPNPEQVSGGCAKLSIEPYGGMIHNTWLDRPLSAAGMITLKSDNVLAPERRLVDFEKPILTIPNLAIHMNRSVNKGVELNPNKDMLPICKSVEQDFNKDGYFVSKLAELAGVAPEQILSYDLCIYNTEKPVLCGFDEDFLTSPRLDNITSAFAVLYGIVNCNRAHGVTAAVLFDNEEVGSGTKQGADSATLGMMLEKIACALGASRSEYIDSLASGFMLSCDVAHAKHPNHAELSDASCNAVMNKGTALKMNYEQRYATEAVGIGMIEGICAKYSIPYQRFMNRPDLRGGGTLGSFAASQLGMSTADVGVPMLAMHSCRETMGVRDQDSLNELVAHYFAEE
;
A
#
# COMPACT_ATOMS: atom_id res chain seq x y z
N MET A 1 17.42 -4.93 11.18
CA MET A 1 16.08 -5.41 11.58
C MET A 1 15.18 -4.20 11.80
N ILE A 2 14.00 -4.21 11.22
CA ILE A 2 12.94 -3.21 11.39
C ILE A 2 12.49 -3.17 12.87
N LYS A 3 12.33 -1.97 13.43
CA LYS A 3 11.95 -1.77 14.83
C LYS A 3 10.59 -1.09 14.93
N ASN A 4 9.90 -1.31 16.03
CA ASN A 4 8.68 -0.58 16.36
C ASN A 4 9.03 0.84 16.80
N ASN A 5 9.29 1.73 15.84
CA ASN A 5 9.54 3.15 16.11
C ASN A 5 9.21 4.03 14.90
N THR A 6 8.90 5.27 15.15
CA THR A 6 8.51 6.25 14.13
C THR A 6 9.62 6.55 13.11
N ALA A 7 10.91 6.46 13.50
CA ALA A 7 12.02 6.73 12.59
C ALA A 7 12.13 5.67 11.48
N ASP A 8 11.93 4.40 11.80
CA ASP A 8 11.93 3.31 10.81
C ASP A 8 10.72 3.43 9.88
N LEU A 9 9.53 3.79 10.41
CA LEU A 9 8.35 4.09 9.58
C LEU A 9 8.62 5.25 8.61
N ILE A 10 9.18 6.37 9.09
CA ILE A 10 9.55 7.53 8.26
C ILE A 10 10.51 7.09 7.15
N SER A 11 11.55 6.32 7.49
CA SER A 11 12.50 5.79 6.50
C SER A 11 11.82 4.89 5.45
N PHE A 12 10.87 4.07 5.85
CA PHE A 12 10.10 3.21 4.94
C PHE A 12 9.19 4.03 4.02
N LEU A 13 8.49 5.05 4.56
CA LEU A 13 7.67 5.99 3.79
C LEU A 13 8.49 6.78 2.76
N GLU A 14 9.68 7.26 3.12
CA GLU A 14 10.56 8.00 2.21
C GLU A 14 10.97 7.17 0.98
N LYS A 15 11.17 5.87 1.17
CA LYS A 15 11.58 4.95 0.10
C LYS A 15 10.41 4.40 -0.72
N SER A 16 9.20 4.46 -0.18
CA SER A 16 7.99 3.96 -0.82
C SER A 16 7.40 4.99 -1.79
N VAL A 17 8.11 5.29 -2.89
CA VAL A 17 7.75 6.34 -3.87
C VAL A 17 6.94 5.81 -5.07
N SER A 18 6.81 4.50 -5.22
CA SER A 18 5.86 3.80 -6.10
C SER A 18 5.58 2.40 -5.54
N PRO A 19 4.52 1.71 -5.96
CA PRO A 19 4.26 0.32 -5.53
C PRO A 19 5.47 -0.60 -5.77
N TYR A 20 6.18 -0.41 -6.88
CA TYR A 20 7.41 -1.14 -7.19
C TYR A 20 8.53 -0.86 -6.19
N HIS A 21 8.71 0.40 -5.76
CA HIS A 21 9.74 0.78 -4.79
C HIS A 21 9.38 0.30 -3.39
N THR A 22 8.09 0.35 -3.00
CA THR A 22 7.62 -0.22 -1.74
C THR A 22 7.93 -1.72 -1.65
N THR A 23 7.64 -2.46 -2.72
CA THR A 23 7.96 -3.90 -2.78
C THR A 23 9.47 -4.15 -2.77
N ALA A 24 10.26 -3.32 -3.45
CA ALA A 24 11.72 -3.44 -3.43
C ALA A 24 12.30 -3.17 -2.03
N GLU A 25 11.80 -2.17 -1.32
CA GLU A 25 12.20 -1.90 0.07
C GLU A 25 11.74 -3.01 1.02
N ALA A 26 10.53 -3.55 0.84
CA ALA A 26 10.06 -4.72 1.59
C ALA A 26 10.99 -5.94 1.38
N ILE A 27 11.39 -6.21 0.14
CA ILE A 27 12.35 -7.28 -0.18
C ILE A 27 13.69 -7.04 0.50
N ARG A 28 14.23 -5.81 0.46
CA ARG A 28 15.47 -5.46 1.16
C ARG A 28 15.39 -5.77 2.66
N LEU A 29 14.25 -5.46 3.30
CA LEU A 29 14.00 -5.77 4.71
C LEU A 29 13.93 -7.29 4.95
N MET A 30 13.32 -8.06 4.04
CA MET A 30 13.28 -9.52 4.13
C MET A 30 14.68 -10.13 3.99
N ASP A 31 15.47 -9.67 3.02
CA ASP A 31 16.87 -10.13 2.83
C ASP A 31 17.72 -9.85 4.07
N GLU A 32 17.65 -8.63 4.64
CA GLU A 32 18.35 -8.26 5.87
C GLU A 32 17.89 -9.05 7.10
N SER A 33 16.67 -9.58 7.06
CA SER A 33 16.09 -10.40 8.14
C SER A 33 16.30 -11.90 7.93
N GLY A 34 17.05 -12.29 6.88
CA GLY A 34 17.42 -13.69 6.62
C GLY A 34 16.35 -14.53 5.92
N PHE A 35 15.35 -13.90 5.30
CA PHE A 35 14.37 -14.60 4.47
C PHE A 35 15.00 -15.07 3.14
N THR A 36 14.60 -16.24 2.68
CA THR A 36 15.05 -16.82 1.42
C THR A 36 14.11 -16.45 0.28
N ALA A 37 14.64 -15.89 -0.79
CA ALA A 37 13.89 -15.56 -2.00
C ALA A 37 13.45 -16.81 -2.76
N LEU A 38 12.19 -16.84 -3.17
CA LEU A 38 11.61 -17.89 -4.03
C LEU A 38 11.16 -17.31 -5.36
N GLU A 39 11.34 -18.08 -6.43
CA GLU A 39 10.81 -17.74 -7.75
C GLU A 39 9.40 -18.31 -7.95
N GLN A 40 8.44 -17.46 -8.35
CA GLN A 40 7.04 -17.83 -8.51
C GLN A 40 6.85 -19.05 -9.43
N ASN A 41 7.65 -19.19 -10.48
CA ASN A 41 7.55 -20.19 -11.54
C ASN A 41 8.49 -21.39 -11.40
N LYS A 42 9.16 -21.54 -10.25
CA LYS A 42 10.08 -22.65 -9.96
C LYS A 42 9.52 -23.57 -8.87
N PRO A 43 9.93 -24.85 -8.81
CA PRO A 43 9.68 -25.69 -7.66
C PRO A 43 10.30 -25.12 -6.38
N TRP A 44 9.61 -25.27 -5.25
CA TRP A 44 10.11 -24.82 -3.96
C TRP A 44 10.55 -26.00 -3.07
N LYS A 45 11.60 -25.78 -2.30
CA LYS A 45 12.00 -26.64 -1.19
C LYS A 45 11.84 -25.81 0.08
N LEU A 46 10.91 -26.20 0.93
CA LEU A 46 10.63 -25.51 2.17
C LEU A 46 11.00 -26.40 3.34
N GLU A 47 11.53 -25.80 4.40
CA GLU A 47 11.94 -26.46 5.62
C GLU A 47 11.15 -25.90 6.80
N LYS A 48 10.87 -26.73 7.80
CA LYS A 48 10.29 -26.29 9.07
C LYS A 48 11.23 -25.31 9.77
N GLY A 49 10.68 -24.23 10.33
CA GLY A 49 11.42 -23.11 10.89
C GLY A 49 12.01 -22.16 9.85
N GLY A 50 11.76 -22.39 8.55
CA GLY A 50 12.28 -21.55 7.47
C GLY A 50 11.47 -20.28 7.23
N ASN A 51 12.17 -19.23 6.78
CA ASN A 51 11.60 -17.93 6.40
C ASN A 51 11.81 -17.71 4.91
N TYR A 52 10.76 -17.36 4.18
CA TYR A 52 10.77 -17.25 2.73
C TYR A 52 9.96 -16.05 2.25
N TYR A 53 10.27 -15.56 1.05
CA TYR A 53 9.38 -14.64 0.35
C TYR A 53 9.31 -14.95 -1.14
N VAL A 54 8.19 -14.58 -1.76
CA VAL A 54 8.00 -14.64 -3.21
C VAL A 54 7.40 -13.32 -3.70
N LYS A 55 8.04 -12.73 -4.73
CA LYS A 55 7.51 -11.57 -5.44
C LYS A 55 6.68 -12.04 -6.63
N CYS A 56 5.41 -11.63 -6.68
CA CYS A 56 4.48 -11.94 -7.76
C CYS A 56 4.23 -10.71 -8.64
N PHE A 57 4.38 -10.87 -9.95
CA PHE A 57 4.04 -9.86 -10.97
C PHE A 57 4.70 -8.46 -10.81
N GLY A 58 5.68 -8.32 -9.94
CA GLY A 58 6.47 -7.10 -9.77
C GLY A 58 6.15 -6.28 -8.52
N THR A 59 4.91 -6.25 -8.06
CA THR A 59 4.48 -5.42 -6.92
C THR A 59 3.88 -6.20 -5.76
N MET A 60 3.21 -7.34 -6.00
CA MET A 60 2.71 -8.20 -4.93
C MET A 60 3.87 -8.96 -4.27
N LEU A 61 3.90 -8.98 -2.93
CA LEU A 61 4.85 -9.74 -2.12
C LEU A 61 4.13 -10.65 -1.13
N ILE A 62 4.59 -11.88 -1.01
CA ILE A 62 4.17 -12.80 0.05
C ILE A 62 5.44 -13.21 0.79
N ALA A 63 5.58 -12.81 2.06
CA ALA A 63 6.65 -13.25 2.95
C ALA A 63 6.06 -14.17 4.01
N PHE A 64 6.69 -15.32 4.28
CA PHE A 64 6.11 -16.30 5.18
C PHE A 64 7.14 -17.05 6.04
N HIS A 65 6.69 -17.45 7.20
CA HIS A 65 7.37 -18.29 8.16
C HIS A 65 6.68 -19.65 8.23
N VAL A 66 7.46 -20.73 8.19
CA VAL A 66 6.97 -22.10 8.44
C VAL A 66 7.30 -22.49 9.86
N GLY A 67 6.32 -22.86 10.66
CA GLY A 67 6.53 -23.28 12.04
C GLY A 67 7.55 -24.42 12.17
N CYS A 68 8.41 -24.38 13.19
CA CYS A 68 9.42 -25.42 13.41
C CYS A 68 8.82 -26.80 13.77
N GLU A 69 7.59 -26.82 14.25
CA GLU A 69 6.78 -27.99 14.57
C GLU A 69 5.64 -28.25 13.58
N TYR A 70 5.61 -27.51 12.44
CA TYR A 70 4.57 -27.61 11.42
C TYR A 70 4.17 -29.06 11.09
N VAL A 71 2.88 -29.30 10.98
CA VAL A 71 2.28 -30.55 10.50
C VAL A 71 1.32 -30.24 9.34
N PRO A 72 1.29 -31.04 8.25
CA PRO A 72 0.32 -30.86 7.15
C PRO A 72 -1.12 -30.73 7.67
N GLY A 73 -1.86 -29.74 7.16
CA GLY A 73 -3.22 -29.45 7.59
C GLY A 73 -3.36 -28.41 8.71
N GLU A 74 -2.26 -27.96 9.31
CA GLU A 74 -2.28 -26.83 10.24
C GLU A 74 -2.64 -25.51 9.55
N ASP A 75 -3.14 -24.56 10.34
CA ASP A 75 -3.72 -23.31 9.87
C ASP A 75 -2.73 -22.38 9.17
N PHE A 76 -3.28 -21.57 8.27
CA PHE A 76 -2.64 -20.36 7.77
C PHE A 76 -3.02 -19.17 8.64
N ARG A 77 -2.03 -18.39 9.05
CA ARG A 77 -2.22 -17.12 9.74
C ARG A 77 -1.70 -15.97 8.88
N LEU A 78 -2.60 -15.15 8.37
CA LEU A 78 -2.27 -14.14 7.38
C LEU A 78 -2.46 -12.72 7.94
N ALA A 79 -1.59 -11.79 7.54
CA ALA A 79 -1.89 -10.36 7.60
C ALA A 79 -1.64 -9.76 6.22
N ALA A 80 -2.61 -9.03 5.70
CA ALA A 80 -2.61 -8.52 4.35
C ALA A 80 -2.81 -6.99 4.35
N CYS A 81 -2.14 -6.29 3.43
CA CYS A 81 -2.26 -4.86 3.18
C CYS A 81 -2.07 -4.59 1.69
N HIS A 82 -2.16 -3.31 1.26
CA HIS A 82 -1.81 -2.91 -0.09
C HIS A 82 -0.65 -1.91 -0.13
N VAL A 83 -0.01 -1.78 -1.29
CA VAL A 83 1.18 -0.94 -1.51
C VAL A 83 0.97 0.17 -2.52
N ASP A 84 -0.21 0.26 -3.11
CA ASP A 84 -0.64 1.34 -3.99
C ASP A 84 -1.37 2.45 -3.21
N TRP A 85 -1.58 3.58 -3.83
CA TRP A 85 -2.30 4.74 -3.28
C TRP A 85 -2.85 5.61 -4.42
N PRO A 86 -3.86 6.47 -4.17
CA PRO A 86 -4.37 7.37 -5.20
C PRO A 86 -3.29 8.35 -5.69
N CYS A 87 -3.03 8.34 -7.00
CA CYS A 87 -2.00 9.18 -7.62
C CYS A 87 -2.31 9.43 -9.11
N TYR A 88 -1.39 10.09 -9.81
CA TYR A 88 -1.44 10.23 -11.26
C TYR A 88 -0.37 9.38 -11.92
N TYR A 89 -0.73 8.65 -12.97
CA TYR A 89 0.22 7.98 -13.85
C TYR A 89 0.51 8.85 -15.08
N ILE A 90 1.76 8.84 -15.54
CA ILE A 90 2.18 9.54 -16.75
C ILE A 90 1.78 8.69 -17.96
N LYS A 91 0.99 9.29 -18.89
CA LYS A 91 0.52 8.60 -20.11
C LYS A 91 1.65 8.33 -21.10
N PRO A 92 1.54 7.31 -21.95
CA PRO A 92 2.37 7.20 -23.16
C PRO A 92 2.23 8.45 -24.04
N ASN A 93 3.34 8.95 -24.61
CA ASN A 93 3.40 10.20 -25.40
C ASN A 93 2.78 11.38 -24.64
N PRO A 94 3.33 11.74 -23.46
CA PRO A 94 2.65 12.63 -22.53
C PRO A 94 2.78 14.11 -22.87
N GLU A 95 3.67 14.49 -23.79
CA GLU A 95 4.12 15.85 -23.98
C GLU A 95 3.05 16.76 -24.58
N GLN A 96 2.74 17.86 -23.91
CA GLN A 96 1.94 18.98 -24.39
C GLN A 96 2.70 20.30 -24.20
N VAL A 97 2.43 21.30 -25.05
CA VAL A 97 2.98 22.66 -24.90
C VAL A 97 1.85 23.65 -24.88
N SER A 98 1.86 24.55 -23.92
CA SER A 98 0.86 25.62 -23.80
C SER A 98 1.39 26.69 -22.83
N GLY A 99 1.14 27.96 -23.15
CA GLY A 99 1.50 29.09 -22.29
C GLY A 99 3.00 29.21 -22.00
N GLY A 100 3.87 28.83 -22.95
CA GLY A 100 5.33 28.87 -22.77
C GLY A 100 5.87 27.75 -21.85
N CYS A 101 5.06 26.73 -21.57
CA CYS A 101 5.45 25.60 -20.74
C CYS A 101 5.20 24.26 -21.45
N ALA A 102 6.15 23.32 -21.29
CA ALA A 102 5.90 21.92 -21.52
C ALA A 102 5.23 21.31 -20.27
N LYS A 103 4.24 20.48 -20.49
CA LYS A 103 3.45 19.77 -19.48
C LYS A 103 3.21 18.34 -19.90
N LEU A 104 2.87 17.49 -18.94
CA LEU A 104 2.65 16.06 -19.17
C LEU A 104 1.16 15.70 -19.06
N SER A 105 0.70 14.86 -19.97
CA SER A 105 -0.61 14.20 -19.90
C SER A 105 -0.55 13.10 -18.84
N ILE A 106 -1.59 13.05 -18.02
CA ILE A 106 -1.70 12.13 -16.89
C ILE A 106 -3.01 11.35 -16.90
N GLU A 107 -3.03 10.23 -16.18
CA GLU A 107 -4.22 9.44 -15.89
C GLU A 107 -4.41 9.35 -14.38
N PRO A 108 -5.59 9.71 -13.83
CA PRO A 108 -5.90 9.47 -12.42
C PRO A 108 -5.96 7.96 -12.09
N TYR A 109 -5.40 7.59 -10.96
CA TYR A 109 -5.42 6.26 -10.40
C TYR A 109 -6.02 6.32 -8.99
N GLY A 110 -7.15 5.62 -8.76
CA GLY A 110 -7.89 5.68 -7.52
C GLY A 110 -8.68 6.98 -7.30
N GLY A 111 -9.26 7.11 -6.12
CA GLY A 111 -10.17 8.19 -5.74
C GLY A 111 -9.50 9.31 -4.94
N MET A 112 -8.65 10.12 -5.56
CA MET A 112 -7.87 11.16 -4.87
C MET A 112 -8.62 12.48 -4.67
N ILE A 113 -8.17 13.27 -3.69
CA ILE A 113 -8.60 14.65 -3.46
C ILE A 113 -7.74 15.59 -4.35
N HIS A 114 -8.21 15.89 -5.57
CA HIS A 114 -7.44 16.60 -6.60
C HIS A 114 -6.81 17.91 -6.15
N ASN A 115 -7.53 18.77 -5.40
CA ASN A 115 -7.05 20.09 -4.98
C ASN A 115 -5.82 20.02 -4.05
N THR A 116 -5.57 18.91 -3.40
CA THR A 116 -4.41 18.73 -2.51
C THR A 116 -3.10 18.53 -3.27
N TRP A 117 -3.18 18.22 -4.56
CA TRP A 117 -2.04 18.04 -5.46
C TRP A 117 -1.56 19.36 -6.10
N LEU A 118 -2.38 20.41 -6.02
CA LEU A 118 -2.03 21.72 -6.55
C LEU A 118 -0.89 22.33 -5.73
N ASP A 119 0.00 23.04 -6.42
CA ASP A 119 1.12 23.82 -5.87
C ASP A 119 2.17 22.99 -5.09
N ARG A 120 2.17 21.66 -5.25
CA ARG A 120 3.13 20.77 -4.60
C ARG A 120 4.38 20.54 -5.45
N PRO A 121 5.54 20.34 -4.82
CA PRO A 121 6.73 19.83 -5.50
C PRO A 121 6.54 18.34 -5.77
N LEU A 122 6.46 17.94 -7.03
CA LEU A 122 6.15 16.58 -7.45
C LEU A 122 7.32 15.95 -8.21
N SER A 123 7.46 14.64 -8.11
CA SER A 123 8.39 13.82 -8.87
C SER A 123 7.67 12.64 -9.54
N ALA A 124 8.42 11.77 -10.22
CA ALA A 124 7.89 10.56 -10.82
C ALA A 124 8.84 9.37 -10.55
N ALA A 125 8.26 8.23 -10.24
CA ALA A 125 8.96 6.97 -9.98
C ALA A 125 8.15 5.77 -10.46
N GLY A 126 8.83 4.65 -10.71
CA GLY A 126 8.17 3.40 -11.11
C GLY A 126 9.09 2.46 -11.86
N MET A 127 8.54 1.82 -12.87
CA MET A 127 9.21 0.79 -13.66
C MET A 127 9.34 1.22 -15.13
N ILE A 128 10.50 0.98 -15.72
CA ILE A 128 10.69 1.01 -17.18
C ILE A 128 10.96 -0.40 -17.69
N THR A 129 10.56 -0.65 -18.94
CA THR A 129 10.95 -1.85 -19.66
C THR A 129 11.90 -1.50 -20.80
N LEU A 130 12.97 -2.27 -20.89
CA LEU A 130 14.04 -2.08 -21.89
C LEU A 130 14.07 -3.26 -22.85
N LYS A 131 14.61 -3.02 -24.06
CA LYS A 131 14.90 -4.07 -25.02
C LYS A 131 15.84 -5.11 -24.41
N SER A 132 15.57 -6.36 -24.68
CA SER A 132 16.41 -7.51 -24.34
C SER A 132 16.51 -8.45 -25.53
N ASP A 133 17.45 -9.37 -25.52
CA ASP A 133 17.59 -10.42 -26.55
C ASP A 133 16.36 -11.34 -26.60
N ASN A 134 15.66 -11.53 -25.49
CA ASN A 134 14.40 -12.26 -25.44
C ASN A 134 13.21 -11.30 -25.46
N VAL A 135 12.57 -11.16 -26.60
CA VAL A 135 11.41 -10.27 -26.80
C VAL A 135 10.26 -10.53 -25.82
N LEU A 136 10.09 -11.79 -25.36
CA LEU A 136 9.04 -12.18 -24.41
C LEU A 136 9.42 -11.91 -22.94
N ALA A 137 10.67 -11.50 -22.68
CA ALA A 137 11.19 -11.19 -21.36
C ALA A 137 12.00 -9.89 -21.39
N PRO A 138 11.35 -8.73 -21.59
CA PRO A 138 12.03 -7.44 -21.58
C PRO A 138 12.73 -7.21 -20.23
N GLU A 139 13.87 -6.53 -20.25
CA GLU A 139 14.53 -6.11 -19.01
C GLU A 139 13.64 -5.13 -18.26
N ARG A 140 13.61 -5.22 -16.94
CA ARG A 140 12.85 -4.33 -16.06
C ARG A 140 13.80 -3.57 -15.16
N ARG A 141 13.61 -2.25 -15.06
CA ARG A 141 14.45 -1.40 -14.22
C ARG A 141 13.60 -0.40 -13.46
N LEU A 142 13.84 -0.30 -12.15
CA LEU A 142 13.25 0.76 -11.32
C LEU A 142 13.92 2.09 -11.65
N VAL A 143 13.11 3.15 -11.65
CA VAL A 143 13.59 4.53 -11.85
C VAL A 143 12.85 5.47 -10.91
N ASP A 144 13.59 6.45 -10.37
CA ASP A 144 13.07 7.56 -9.57
C ASP A 144 13.86 8.82 -9.94
N PHE A 145 13.18 9.91 -10.25
CA PHE A 145 13.83 11.19 -10.48
C PHE A 145 14.39 11.83 -9.19
N GLU A 146 13.94 11.39 -8.01
CA GLU A 146 14.41 11.76 -6.66
C GLU A 146 14.29 13.25 -6.30
N LYS A 147 14.11 14.11 -7.25
CA LYS A 147 13.98 15.58 -7.09
C LYS A 147 12.66 16.08 -7.67
N PRO A 148 12.15 17.23 -7.21
CA PRO A 148 10.99 17.85 -7.82
C PRO A 148 11.26 18.20 -9.28
N ILE A 149 10.50 17.58 -10.20
CA ILE A 149 10.56 17.79 -11.64
C ILE A 149 9.24 18.31 -12.22
N LEU A 150 8.17 18.28 -11.42
CA LEU A 150 6.81 18.59 -11.81
C LEU A 150 6.14 19.48 -10.76
N THR A 151 5.19 20.29 -11.18
CA THR A 151 4.22 20.96 -10.32
C THR A 151 2.93 21.20 -11.09
N ILE A 152 1.80 21.20 -10.39
CA ILE A 152 0.47 21.48 -10.93
C ILE A 152 0.05 22.84 -10.37
N PRO A 153 0.20 23.95 -11.12
CA PRO A 153 -0.07 25.27 -10.60
C PRO A 153 -1.56 25.55 -10.46
N ASN A 154 -1.97 26.11 -9.34
CA ASN A 154 -3.31 26.63 -9.15
C ASN A 154 -3.53 27.93 -9.94
N LEU A 155 -4.79 28.29 -10.19
CA LEU A 155 -5.11 29.64 -10.65
C LEU A 155 -4.98 30.65 -9.51
N ALA A 156 -4.43 31.81 -9.81
CA ALA A 156 -4.40 32.90 -8.85
C ALA A 156 -5.84 33.28 -8.42
N ILE A 157 -6.03 33.66 -7.16
CA ILE A 157 -7.33 34.05 -6.60
C ILE A 157 -8.06 35.08 -7.43
N HIS A 158 -7.31 35.98 -8.10
CA HIS A 158 -7.86 37.03 -8.99
C HIS A 158 -8.51 36.47 -10.25
N MET A 159 -8.08 35.28 -10.70
CA MET A 159 -8.61 34.58 -11.87
C MET A 159 -9.72 33.58 -11.48
N ASN A 160 -9.82 33.18 -10.21
CA ASN A 160 -10.81 32.27 -9.68
C ASN A 160 -11.26 32.67 -8.27
N ARG A 161 -12.12 33.71 -8.19
CA ARG A 161 -12.58 34.26 -6.89
C ARG A 161 -13.51 33.33 -6.10
N SER A 162 -14.00 32.27 -6.75
CA SER A 162 -14.88 31.27 -6.11
C SER A 162 -14.14 30.04 -5.57
N VAL A 163 -12.81 29.96 -5.68
CA VAL A 163 -12.01 28.80 -5.30
C VAL A 163 -12.31 28.29 -3.88
N ASN A 164 -12.52 29.19 -2.91
CA ASN A 164 -12.83 28.83 -1.53
C ASN A 164 -14.30 28.39 -1.30
N LYS A 165 -15.13 28.38 -2.35
CA LYS A 165 -16.52 27.87 -2.31
C LYS A 165 -16.64 26.46 -2.91
N GLY A 166 -15.53 25.85 -3.29
CA GLY A 166 -15.45 24.60 -4.02
C GLY A 166 -15.41 24.82 -5.53
N VAL A 167 -14.45 24.18 -6.19
CA VAL A 167 -14.27 24.20 -7.65
C VAL A 167 -14.09 22.74 -8.10
N GLU A 168 -14.88 22.34 -9.09
CA GLU A 168 -14.68 21.08 -9.77
C GLU A 168 -13.40 21.17 -10.61
N LEU A 169 -12.49 20.24 -10.40
CA LEU A 169 -11.22 20.12 -11.12
C LEU A 169 -11.30 19.00 -12.15
N ASN A 170 -11.05 19.34 -13.41
CA ASN A 170 -11.01 18.37 -14.50
C ASN A 170 -9.57 17.84 -14.67
N PRO A 171 -9.30 16.54 -14.46
CA PRO A 171 -7.95 15.98 -14.57
C PRO A 171 -7.28 16.22 -15.92
N ASN A 172 -8.04 16.21 -17.01
CA ASN A 172 -7.50 16.39 -18.36
C ASN A 172 -7.20 17.85 -18.73
N LYS A 173 -7.57 18.80 -17.88
CA LYS A 173 -7.40 20.25 -18.12
C LYS A 173 -6.63 20.92 -17.00
N ASP A 174 -7.08 20.71 -15.76
CA ASP A 174 -6.62 21.47 -14.61
C ASP A 174 -5.44 20.80 -13.88
N MET A 175 -5.26 19.48 -14.06
CA MET A 175 -4.28 18.69 -13.29
C MET A 175 -3.03 18.31 -14.08
N LEU A 176 -2.81 18.87 -15.27
CA LEU A 176 -1.62 18.58 -16.08
C LEU A 176 -0.37 19.26 -15.50
N PRO A 177 0.61 18.48 -14.98
CA PRO A 177 1.80 19.05 -14.37
C PRO A 177 2.72 19.70 -15.42
N ILE A 178 3.23 20.88 -15.10
CA ILE A 178 4.28 21.54 -15.89
C ILE A 178 5.64 20.95 -15.50
N CYS A 179 6.52 20.81 -16.51
CA CYS A 179 7.85 20.22 -16.33
C CYS A 179 9.00 21.07 -16.87
N LYS A 180 8.71 22.07 -17.71
CA LYS A 180 9.73 22.91 -18.33
C LYS A 180 9.16 24.20 -18.89
N SER A 181 9.91 25.31 -18.80
CA SER A 181 9.71 26.52 -19.62
C SER A 181 10.28 26.29 -21.01
N VAL A 182 9.54 26.67 -22.09
CA VAL A 182 9.94 26.38 -23.45
C VAL A 182 9.80 27.61 -24.35
N GLU A 183 10.70 27.70 -25.36
CA GLU A 183 10.63 28.68 -26.46
C GLU A 183 9.67 28.19 -27.57
N GLN A 184 9.38 29.03 -28.54
CA GLN A 184 8.42 28.71 -29.61
C GLN A 184 8.82 27.57 -30.53
N ASP A 185 10.13 27.33 -30.69
CA ASP A 185 10.71 26.28 -31.53
C ASP A 185 11.01 24.96 -30.78
N PHE A 186 10.56 24.85 -29.53
CA PHE A 186 10.79 23.64 -28.73
C PHE A 186 10.14 22.42 -29.35
N ASN A 187 10.99 21.43 -29.73
CA ASN A 187 10.50 20.12 -30.13
C ASN A 187 10.12 19.30 -28.91
N LYS A 188 8.83 19.03 -28.75
CA LYS A 188 8.29 18.25 -27.63
C LYS A 188 8.38 16.75 -27.84
N ASP A 189 8.48 16.28 -29.09
CA ASP A 189 8.35 14.87 -29.44
C ASP A 189 9.47 14.03 -28.82
N GLY A 190 9.11 13.08 -27.97
CA GLY A 190 10.05 12.22 -27.26
C GLY A 190 10.86 12.91 -26.15
N TYR A 191 10.52 14.16 -25.78
CA TYR A 191 11.25 14.88 -24.73
C TYR A 191 11.24 14.15 -23.41
N PHE A 192 10.07 13.65 -22.96
CA PHE A 192 9.96 12.92 -21.70
C PHE A 192 10.77 11.62 -21.73
N VAL A 193 10.66 10.84 -22.81
CA VAL A 193 11.44 9.59 -22.97
C VAL A 193 12.93 9.88 -22.99
N SER A 194 13.40 11.00 -23.60
CA SER A 194 14.81 11.37 -23.55
C SER A 194 15.29 11.66 -22.11
N LYS A 195 14.46 12.32 -21.28
CA LYS A 195 14.77 12.56 -19.87
C LYS A 195 14.79 11.27 -19.04
N LEU A 196 13.88 10.36 -19.35
CA LEU A 196 13.84 9.05 -18.72
C LEU A 196 15.06 8.20 -19.11
N ALA A 197 15.50 8.29 -20.37
CA ALA A 197 16.71 7.61 -20.87
C ALA A 197 17.99 8.17 -20.22
N GLU A 198 18.10 9.51 -20.08
CA GLU A 198 19.18 10.15 -19.31
C GLU A 198 19.23 9.63 -17.87
N LEU A 199 18.07 9.54 -17.18
CA LEU A 199 17.97 9.01 -15.82
C LEU A 199 18.40 7.54 -15.75
N ALA A 200 17.94 6.73 -16.70
CA ALA A 200 18.23 5.30 -16.72
C ALA A 200 19.64 4.94 -17.26
N GLY A 201 20.36 5.92 -17.83
CA GLY A 201 21.69 5.69 -18.44
C GLY A 201 21.65 4.82 -19.69
N VAL A 202 20.59 4.97 -20.52
CA VAL A 202 20.36 4.19 -21.75
C VAL A 202 20.04 5.11 -22.93
N ALA A 203 20.09 4.59 -24.15
CA ALA A 203 19.58 5.31 -25.32
C ALA A 203 18.04 5.32 -25.31
N PRO A 204 17.37 6.40 -25.75
CA PRO A 204 15.90 6.50 -25.77
C PRO A 204 15.22 5.33 -26.49
N GLU A 205 15.82 4.83 -27.56
CA GLU A 205 15.30 3.74 -28.38
C GLU A 205 15.33 2.38 -27.67
N GLN A 206 16.05 2.26 -26.55
CA GLN A 206 16.08 1.07 -25.71
C GLN A 206 14.86 0.98 -24.78
N ILE A 207 14.21 2.11 -24.48
CA ILE A 207 12.99 2.13 -23.65
C ILE A 207 11.81 1.66 -24.51
N LEU A 208 11.17 0.58 -24.10
CA LEU A 208 9.99 0.03 -24.76
C LEU A 208 8.69 0.62 -24.18
N SER A 209 8.66 0.77 -22.85
CA SER A 209 7.50 1.28 -22.13
C SER A 209 7.91 1.71 -20.72
N TYR A 210 6.99 2.38 -20.05
CA TYR A 210 7.14 2.76 -18.65
C TYR A 210 5.78 2.70 -17.92
N ASP A 211 5.87 2.55 -16.60
CA ASP A 211 4.77 2.55 -15.65
C ASP A 211 5.21 3.43 -14.47
N LEU A 212 4.90 4.73 -14.57
CA LEU A 212 5.42 5.78 -13.69
C LEU A 212 4.29 6.52 -13.01
N CYS A 213 4.25 6.45 -11.68
CA CYS A 213 3.36 7.28 -10.87
C CYS A 213 4.05 8.61 -10.46
N ILE A 214 3.25 9.65 -10.37
CA ILE A 214 3.65 10.95 -9.81
C ILE A 214 3.48 10.89 -8.30
N TYR A 215 4.48 11.36 -7.57
CA TYR A 215 4.45 11.40 -6.11
C TYR A 215 4.85 12.77 -5.56
N ASN A 216 4.36 13.11 -4.35
CA ASN A 216 4.76 14.29 -3.61
C ASN A 216 6.13 14.07 -2.95
N THR A 217 7.09 14.96 -3.23
CA THR A 217 8.46 14.87 -2.72
C THR A 217 8.64 15.42 -1.30
N GLU A 218 7.58 16.00 -0.73
CA GLU A 218 7.63 16.47 0.66
C GLU A 218 7.78 15.29 1.62
N LYS A 219 8.79 15.36 2.47
CA LYS A 219 9.10 14.29 3.41
C LYS A 219 8.04 14.13 4.50
N PRO A 220 7.93 12.92 5.10
CA PRO A 220 7.20 12.74 6.35
C PRO A 220 7.76 13.65 7.44
N VAL A 221 6.89 14.30 8.22
CA VAL A 221 7.30 15.14 9.32
C VAL A 221 6.40 14.94 10.53
N LEU A 222 7.01 14.94 11.72
CA LEU A 222 6.28 15.05 12.97
C LEU A 222 5.79 16.49 13.15
N CYS A 223 4.58 16.65 13.65
CA CYS A 223 3.97 17.96 13.88
C CYS A 223 3.10 17.97 15.16
N GLY A 224 2.73 19.18 15.56
CA GLY A 224 2.15 19.44 16.87
C GLY A 224 3.23 19.90 17.86
N PHE A 225 2.82 20.54 18.95
CA PHE A 225 3.77 21.03 19.96
C PHE A 225 4.55 19.90 20.66
N ASP A 226 3.90 18.73 20.78
CA ASP A 226 4.47 17.54 21.42
C ASP A 226 4.73 16.41 20.40
N GLU A 227 4.80 16.74 19.11
CA GLU A 227 5.05 15.79 18.01
C GLU A 227 4.06 14.59 17.98
N ASP A 228 2.80 14.83 18.39
CA ASP A 228 1.76 13.81 18.48
C ASP A 228 1.27 13.29 17.10
N PHE A 229 1.56 14.01 16.02
CA PHE A 229 1.07 13.69 14.68
C PHE A 229 2.22 13.44 13.72
N LEU A 230 2.01 12.48 12.82
CA LEU A 230 2.82 12.28 11.63
C LEU A 230 2.02 12.78 10.42
N THR A 231 2.57 13.72 9.65
CA THR A 231 2.01 14.11 8.37
C THR A 231 2.93 13.65 7.24
N SER A 232 2.37 12.92 6.29
CA SER A 232 3.11 12.32 5.19
C SER A 232 2.24 12.06 3.98
N PRO A 233 2.79 12.05 2.77
CA PRO A 233 2.16 11.33 1.67
C PRO A 233 2.09 9.84 1.96
N ARG A 234 1.10 9.13 1.40
CA ARG A 234 1.04 7.65 1.33
C ARG A 234 0.95 6.93 2.68
N LEU A 235 0.39 7.57 3.72
CA LEU A 235 0.11 6.86 4.97
C LEU A 235 -0.87 5.71 4.70
N ASP A 236 -1.85 5.98 3.84
CA ASP A 236 -2.69 4.99 3.16
C ASP A 236 -1.91 4.38 1.97
N ASN A 237 -1.46 3.10 2.02
CA ASN A 237 -1.57 2.16 3.12
C ASN A 237 -0.17 1.66 3.55
N ILE A 238 0.86 2.51 3.38
CA ILE A 238 2.25 2.18 3.70
C ILE A 238 2.45 1.96 5.21
N THR A 239 1.61 2.58 6.06
CA THR A 239 1.55 2.32 7.50
C THR A 239 1.21 0.86 7.81
N SER A 240 0.21 0.31 7.14
CA SER A 240 -0.15 -1.11 7.29
C SER A 240 0.91 -2.03 6.69
N ALA A 241 1.50 -1.66 5.53
CA ALA A 241 2.61 -2.43 4.96
C ALA A 241 3.79 -2.52 5.94
N PHE A 242 4.14 -1.42 6.61
CA PHE A 242 5.17 -1.41 7.64
C PHE A 242 4.81 -2.34 8.82
N ALA A 243 3.57 -2.29 9.32
CA ALA A 243 3.12 -3.12 10.44
C ALA A 243 3.14 -4.63 10.10
N VAL A 244 2.68 -4.98 8.91
CA VAL A 244 2.65 -6.39 8.44
C VAL A 244 4.08 -6.93 8.25
N LEU A 245 5.00 -6.12 7.71
CA LEU A 245 6.41 -6.48 7.59
C LEU A 245 7.10 -6.56 8.96
N TYR A 246 6.80 -5.64 9.87
CA TYR A 246 7.30 -5.71 11.24
C TYR A 246 6.86 -7.00 11.93
N GLY A 247 5.59 -7.37 11.80
CA GLY A 247 5.05 -8.60 12.38
C GLY A 247 5.75 -9.86 11.87
N ILE A 248 5.90 -10.01 10.54
CA ILE A 248 6.48 -11.23 9.96
C ILE A 248 7.98 -11.39 10.25
N VAL A 249 8.74 -10.28 10.31
CA VAL A 249 10.16 -10.32 10.66
C VAL A 249 10.38 -10.76 12.10
N ASN A 250 9.44 -10.48 12.98
CA ASN A 250 9.49 -10.85 14.40
C ASN A 250 8.70 -12.14 14.71
N CYS A 251 8.16 -12.83 13.69
CA CYS A 251 7.39 -14.06 13.87
C CYS A 251 8.30 -15.22 14.28
N ASN A 252 7.88 -15.97 15.29
CA ASN A 252 8.55 -17.17 15.78
C ASN A 252 7.56 -18.28 16.15
N ARG A 253 6.36 -18.27 15.57
CA ARG A 253 5.30 -19.25 15.81
C ARG A 253 5.80 -20.68 15.52
N ALA A 254 5.53 -21.61 16.42
CA ALA A 254 6.01 -23.00 16.30
C ALA A 254 5.19 -23.84 15.33
N HIS A 255 3.89 -23.56 15.19
CA HIS A 255 2.93 -24.32 14.39
C HIS A 255 2.43 -23.54 13.17
N GLY A 256 1.87 -24.24 12.18
CA GLY A 256 1.23 -23.67 10.99
C GLY A 256 2.17 -22.88 10.07
N VAL A 257 1.57 -22.09 9.19
CA VAL A 257 2.27 -21.15 8.30
C VAL A 257 1.74 -19.75 8.56
N THR A 258 2.65 -18.83 8.86
CA THR A 258 2.34 -17.40 9.05
C THR A 258 2.80 -16.62 7.84
N ALA A 259 1.97 -15.74 7.27
CA ALA A 259 2.35 -14.98 6.09
C ALA A 259 1.89 -13.52 6.11
N ALA A 260 2.79 -12.65 5.69
CA ALA A 260 2.57 -11.25 5.35
C ALA A 260 2.30 -11.13 3.85
N VAL A 261 1.20 -10.48 3.47
CA VAL A 261 0.77 -10.34 2.07
C VAL A 261 0.62 -8.86 1.72
N LEU A 262 1.40 -8.40 0.76
CA LEU A 262 1.34 -7.06 0.21
C LEU A 262 0.69 -7.15 -1.18
N PHE A 263 -0.55 -6.66 -1.29
CA PHE A 263 -1.28 -6.57 -2.56
C PHE A 263 -1.00 -5.25 -3.28
N ASP A 264 -1.37 -5.18 -4.55
CA ASP A 264 -1.38 -3.97 -5.36
C ASP A 264 -2.78 -3.76 -5.96
N ASN A 265 -3.06 -2.56 -6.46
CA ASN A 265 -4.32 -2.20 -7.13
C ASN A 265 -5.58 -2.27 -6.25
N GLU A 266 -5.45 -2.08 -4.94
CA GLU A 266 -6.60 -1.95 -4.03
C GLU A 266 -7.45 -0.74 -4.43
N GLU A 267 -6.81 0.41 -4.67
CA GLU A 267 -7.41 1.71 -4.94
C GLU A 267 -8.22 1.78 -6.25
N VAL A 268 -8.12 0.76 -7.07
CA VAL A 268 -8.87 0.59 -8.32
C VAL A 268 -9.73 -0.68 -8.32
N GLY A 269 -10.00 -1.24 -7.12
CA GLY A 269 -10.97 -2.31 -6.90
C GLY A 269 -10.42 -3.73 -6.88
N SER A 270 -9.12 -3.94 -6.66
CA SER A 270 -8.48 -5.24 -6.43
C SER A 270 -8.59 -6.27 -7.57
N GLY A 271 -9.30 -5.99 -8.67
CA GLY A 271 -9.61 -6.92 -9.76
C GLY A 271 -8.46 -7.19 -10.74
N THR A 272 -7.22 -7.34 -10.25
CA THR A 272 -6.02 -7.60 -11.06
C THR A 272 -5.30 -8.85 -10.55
N LYS A 273 -4.35 -9.39 -11.35
CA LYS A 273 -3.59 -10.59 -10.97
C LYS A 273 -2.76 -10.42 -9.69
N GLN A 274 -2.42 -9.20 -9.29
CA GLN A 274 -1.70 -8.86 -8.04
C GLN A 274 -2.61 -8.22 -6.99
N GLY A 275 -3.89 -8.05 -7.26
CA GLY A 275 -4.89 -7.54 -6.33
C GLY A 275 -5.54 -8.64 -5.48
N ALA A 276 -6.25 -8.22 -4.44
CA ALA A 276 -6.89 -9.13 -3.49
C ALA A 276 -8.05 -9.94 -4.09
N ASP A 277 -8.69 -9.42 -5.15
CA ASP A 277 -9.73 -10.14 -5.91
C ASP A 277 -9.10 -10.97 -7.05
N SER A 278 -8.14 -11.82 -6.71
CA SER A 278 -7.49 -12.73 -7.64
C SER A 278 -7.21 -14.09 -7.03
N ALA A 279 -7.04 -15.10 -7.87
CA ALA A 279 -6.66 -16.44 -7.44
C ALA A 279 -5.19 -16.53 -7.00
N THR A 280 -4.38 -15.48 -7.16
CA THR A 280 -2.91 -15.56 -6.98
C THR A 280 -2.53 -15.95 -5.56
N LEU A 281 -3.13 -15.32 -4.54
CA LEU A 281 -2.82 -15.67 -3.16
C LEU A 281 -3.16 -17.13 -2.87
N GLY A 282 -4.38 -17.59 -3.23
CA GLY A 282 -4.78 -18.99 -3.04
C GLY A 282 -3.83 -19.98 -3.72
N MET A 283 -3.42 -19.70 -4.97
CA MET A 283 -2.45 -20.53 -5.68
C MET A 283 -1.07 -20.58 -4.97
N MET A 284 -0.62 -19.47 -4.41
CA MET A 284 0.66 -19.44 -3.70
C MET A 284 0.58 -20.16 -2.35
N LEU A 285 -0.52 -20.03 -1.62
CA LEU A 285 -0.76 -20.79 -0.38
C LEU A 285 -0.87 -22.30 -0.65
N GLU A 286 -1.57 -22.70 -1.73
CA GLU A 286 -1.62 -24.11 -2.16
C GLU A 286 -0.21 -24.62 -2.51
N LYS A 287 0.60 -23.80 -3.17
CA LYS A 287 1.98 -24.15 -3.50
C LYS A 287 2.87 -24.28 -2.25
N ILE A 288 2.68 -23.45 -1.22
CA ILE A 288 3.35 -23.59 0.09
C ILE A 288 2.94 -24.93 0.72
N ALA A 289 1.65 -25.20 0.85
CA ALA A 289 1.13 -26.44 1.44
C ALA A 289 1.67 -27.70 0.72
N CYS A 290 1.63 -27.70 -0.63
CA CYS A 290 2.17 -28.81 -1.42
C CYS A 290 3.67 -29.00 -1.24
N ALA A 291 4.46 -27.91 -1.18
CA ALA A 291 5.91 -27.96 -0.97
C ALA A 291 6.28 -28.47 0.43
N LEU A 292 5.38 -28.33 1.41
CA LEU A 292 5.49 -28.84 2.76
C LEU A 292 4.89 -30.28 2.92
N GLY A 293 4.44 -30.88 1.81
CA GLY A 293 3.94 -32.25 1.77
C GLY A 293 2.45 -32.40 2.11
N ALA A 294 1.70 -31.30 2.22
CA ALA A 294 0.26 -31.36 2.46
C ALA A 294 -0.51 -31.78 1.18
N SER A 295 -1.53 -32.61 1.35
CA SER A 295 -2.51 -32.91 0.31
C SER A 295 -3.44 -31.71 0.05
N ARG A 296 -4.19 -31.74 -1.05
CA ARG A 296 -5.19 -30.70 -1.33
C ARG A 296 -6.30 -30.63 -0.27
N SER A 297 -6.68 -31.76 0.34
CA SER A 297 -7.65 -31.76 1.43
C SER A 297 -7.11 -31.03 2.64
N GLU A 298 -5.87 -31.33 3.06
CA GLU A 298 -5.20 -30.66 4.17
C GLU A 298 -4.98 -29.16 3.90
N TYR A 299 -4.71 -28.77 2.63
CA TYR A 299 -4.69 -27.35 2.26
C TYR A 299 -6.04 -26.65 2.48
N ILE A 300 -7.15 -27.30 2.10
CA ILE A 300 -8.50 -26.78 2.34
C ILE A 300 -8.79 -26.66 3.83
N ASP A 301 -8.39 -27.68 4.62
CA ASP A 301 -8.54 -27.68 6.08
C ASP A 301 -7.72 -26.53 6.70
N SER A 302 -6.51 -26.27 6.21
CA SER A 302 -5.64 -25.17 6.64
C SER A 302 -6.24 -23.78 6.36
N LEU A 303 -6.97 -23.61 5.24
CA LEU A 303 -7.71 -22.36 4.95
C LEU A 303 -8.92 -22.22 5.88
N ALA A 304 -9.67 -23.31 6.10
CA ALA A 304 -10.89 -23.28 6.90
C ALA A 304 -10.62 -23.04 8.40
N SER A 305 -9.47 -23.50 8.91
CA SER A 305 -9.00 -23.24 10.28
C SER A 305 -8.18 -21.96 10.41
N GLY A 306 -7.79 -21.36 9.27
CA GLY A 306 -6.96 -20.17 9.21
C GLY A 306 -7.72 -18.87 9.52
N PHE A 307 -6.95 -17.81 9.67
CA PHE A 307 -7.49 -16.47 9.87
C PHE A 307 -6.62 -15.39 9.21
N MET A 308 -7.24 -14.32 8.73
CA MET A 308 -6.54 -13.20 8.12
C MET A 308 -6.85 -11.87 8.83
N LEU A 309 -5.83 -11.09 9.12
CA LEU A 309 -5.96 -9.65 9.37
C LEU A 309 -5.87 -8.89 8.04
N SER A 310 -6.89 -8.14 7.72
CA SER A 310 -6.86 -7.14 6.65
C SER A 310 -6.45 -5.82 7.27
N CYS A 311 -5.22 -5.40 6.99
CA CYS A 311 -4.64 -4.19 7.56
C CYS A 311 -4.78 -3.05 6.56
N ASP A 312 -5.67 -2.11 6.87
CA ASP A 312 -5.96 -0.96 6.04
C ASP A 312 -6.48 0.19 6.92
N VAL A 313 -6.04 1.40 6.64
CA VAL A 313 -6.31 2.59 7.45
C VAL A 313 -7.81 2.85 7.68
N ALA A 314 -8.14 3.64 8.69
CA ALA A 314 -9.52 4.01 9.03
C ALA A 314 -9.69 5.53 9.08
N HIS A 315 -10.93 6.01 8.93
CA HIS A 315 -11.23 7.43 9.10
C HIS A 315 -11.19 7.81 10.59
N ALA A 316 -10.30 8.73 10.96
CA ALA A 316 -10.36 9.34 12.28
C ALA A 316 -11.53 10.35 12.36
N LYS A 317 -12.11 10.51 13.54
CA LYS A 317 -13.08 11.55 13.81
C LYS A 317 -12.47 12.93 13.56
N HIS A 318 -13.02 13.63 12.56
CA HIS A 318 -12.47 14.92 12.15
C HIS A 318 -12.80 16.00 13.18
N PRO A 319 -11.81 16.73 13.73
CA PRO A 319 -12.05 17.67 14.83
C PRO A 319 -12.97 18.84 14.46
N ASN A 320 -13.00 19.25 13.19
CA ASN A 320 -13.87 20.33 12.70
C ASN A 320 -15.18 19.84 12.09
N HIS A 321 -15.37 18.51 11.93
CA HIS A 321 -16.53 17.87 11.30
C HIS A 321 -16.91 16.58 12.06
N ALA A 322 -16.98 16.68 13.39
CA ALA A 322 -17.27 15.54 14.25
C ALA A 322 -18.63 14.87 13.97
N GLU A 323 -19.56 15.62 13.42
CA GLU A 323 -20.90 15.16 13.01
C GLU A 323 -20.88 14.18 11.84
N LEU A 324 -19.78 14.08 11.08
CA LEU A 324 -19.62 13.12 9.98
C LEU A 324 -19.18 11.72 10.46
N SER A 325 -18.84 11.57 11.72
CA SER A 325 -18.49 10.28 12.32
C SER A 325 -19.68 9.63 13.00
N ASP A 326 -19.67 8.30 13.13
CA ASP A 326 -20.66 7.59 13.94
C ASP A 326 -20.63 8.06 15.39
N ALA A 327 -21.78 8.10 16.03
CA ALA A 327 -21.92 8.65 17.39
C ALA A 327 -21.29 7.76 18.46
N SER A 328 -21.26 6.44 18.24
CA SER A 328 -20.88 5.43 19.24
C SER A 328 -19.59 4.69 18.88
N CYS A 329 -19.35 4.46 17.57
CA CYS A 329 -18.23 3.67 17.05
C CYS A 329 -17.33 4.52 16.15
N ASN A 330 -16.61 5.48 16.74
CA ASN A 330 -15.70 6.35 16.01
C ASN A 330 -14.27 6.22 16.54
N ALA A 331 -13.27 6.34 15.66
CA ALA A 331 -11.88 6.29 16.02
C ALA A 331 -11.28 7.70 16.16
N VAL A 332 -10.42 7.88 17.13
CA VAL A 332 -9.72 9.14 17.41
C VAL A 332 -8.22 8.88 17.35
N MET A 333 -7.46 9.78 16.74
CA MET A 333 -6.00 9.65 16.64
C MET A 333 -5.34 9.54 18.02
N ASN A 334 -4.27 8.77 18.12
CA ASN A 334 -3.51 8.50 19.34
C ASN A 334 -4.28 7.74 20.45
N LYS A 335 -5.30 6.98 20.07
CA LYS A 335 -6.08 6.12 20.97
C LYS A 335 -6.02 4.63 20.62
N GLY A 336 -5.14 4.28 19.69
CA GLY A 336 -4.90 2.90 19.25
C GLY A 336 -5.58 2.53 17.94
N THR A 337 -5.26 1.36 17.47
CA THR A 337 -5.76 0.78 16.22
C THR A 337 -7.28 0.74 16.16
N ALA A 338 -7.85 1.06 15.01
CA ALA A 338 -9.27 0.91 14.73
C ALA A 338 -9.59 -0.53 14.30
N LEU A 339 -10.51 -1.21 15.02
CA LEU A 339 -11.14 -2.45 14.61
C LEU A 339 -12.39 -2.09 13.80
N LYS A 340 -12.33 -2.35 12.48
CA LYS A 340 -13.32 -1.88 11.50
C LYS A 340 -14.47 -2.88 11.34
N MET A 341 -15.70 -2.43 11.45
CA MET A 341 -16.90 -3.25 11.30
C MET A 341 -17.87 -2.63 10.30
N ASN A 342 -18.50 -3.47 9.46
CA ASN A 342 -19.53 -3.04 8.51
C ASN A 342 -20.47 -4.19 8.18
N TYR A 343 -21.77 -4.04 8.49
CA TYR A 343 -22.76 -5.09 8.24
C TYR A 343 -23.15 -5.25 6.77
N GLU A 344 -22.74 -4.34 5.87
CA GLU A 344 -22.81 -4.54 4.41
C GLU A 344 -21.62 -5.35 3.87
N GLN A 345 -20.76 -5.88 4.77
CA GLN A 345 -19.57 -6.67 4.44
C GLN A 345 -18.54 -5.91 3.56
N ARG A 346 -18.47 -4.58 3.70
CA ARG A 346 -17.40 -3.78 3.10
C ARG A 346 -16.08 -3.95 3.84
N TYR A 347 -16.18 -4.32 5.12
CA TYR A 347 -15.14 -4.87 5.97
C TYR A 347 -15.52 -6.30 6.31
N ALA A 348 -14.59 -7.22 6.24
CA ALA A 348 -14.84 -8.65 6.43
C ALA A 348 -14.98 -9.07 7.91
N THR A 349 -14.98 -8.11 8.83
CA THR A 349 -14.98 -8.38 10.28
C THR A 349 -16.30 -8.95 10.76
N GLU A 350 -16.23 -10.13 11.36
CA GLU A 350 -17.34 -10.82 12.03
C GLU A 350 -17.12 -10.90 13.55
N ALA A 351 -18.15 -11.33 14.30
CA ALA A 351 -18.12 -11.40 15.76
C ALA A 351 -16.96 -12.23 16.32
N VAL A 352 -16.59 -13.31 15.64
CA VAL A 352 -15.45 -14.16 16.05
C VAL A 352 -14.13 -13.38 15.91
N GLY A 353 -13.94 -12.69 14.78
CA GLY A 353 -12.77 -11.84 14.56
C GLY A 353 -12.66 -10.69 15.57
N ILE A 354 -13.80 -10.06 15.90
CA ILE A 354 -13.85 -9.04 16.97
C ILE A 354 -13.34 -9.62 18.28
N GLY A 355 -13.89 -10.76 18.70
CA GLY A 355 -13.51 -11.41 19.96
C GLY A 355 -12.04 -11.81 20.00
N MET A 356 -11.49 -12.30 18.90
CA MET A 356 -10.07 -12.67 18.77
C MET A 356 -9.17 -11.43 18.93
N ILE A 357 -9.42 -10.36 18.17
CA ILE A 357 -8.60 -9.14 18.23
C ILE A 357 -8.69 -8.47 19.60
N GLU A 358 -9.88 -8.34 20.16
CA GLU A 358 -10.06 -7.80 21.51
C GLU A 358 -9.38 -8.66 22.57
N GLY A 359 -9.39 -9.99 22.39
CA GLY A 359 -8.66 -10.94 23.26
C GLY A 359 -7.16 -10.70 23.23
N ILE A 360 -6.56 -10.55 22.04
CA ILE A 360 -5.14 -10.22 21.86
C ILE A 360 -4.84 -8.85 22.49
N CYS A 361 -5.62 -7.84 22.18
CA CYS A 361 -5.42 -6.50 22.72
C CYS A 361 -5.50 -6.48 24.26
N ALA A 362 -6.44 -7.22 24.85
CA ALA A 362 -6.56 -7.34 26.30
C ALA A 362 -5.38 -8.06 26.92
N LYS A 363 -4.92 -9.19 26.31
CA LYS A 363 -3.79 -9.99 26.80
C LYS A 363 -2.49 -9.20 26.84
N TYR A 364 -2.25 -8.38 25.82
CA TYR A 364 -1.00 -7.63 25.64
C TYR A 364 -1.09 -6.15 25.97
N SER A 365 -2.26 -5.69 26.46
CA SER A 365 -2.52 -4.29 26.81
C SER A 365 -2.36 -3.34 25.62
N ILE A 366 -2.74 -3.77 24.41
CA ILE A 366 -2.67 -2.98 23.19
C ILE A 366 -3.89 -2.06 23.10
N PRO A 367 -3.72 -0.74 22.96
CA PRO A 367 -4.84 0.16 22.76
C PRO A 367 -5.56 -0.11 21.42
N TYR A 368 -6.88 -0.16 21.44
CA TYR A 368 -7.70 -0.29 20.24
C TYR A 368 -9.01 0.46 20.38
N GLN A 369 -9.70 0.68 19.26
CA GLN A 369 -10.98 1.35 19.18
C GLN A 369 -11.92 0.59 18.24
N ARG A 370 -13.22 0.52 18.53
CA ARG A 370 -14.20 0.02 17.58
C ARG A 370 -14.58 1.13 16.60
N PHE A 371 -14.62 0.81 15.33
CA PHE A 371 -14.93 1.76 14.26
C PHE A 371 -16.03 1.24 13.35
N MET A 372 -17.00 2.10 13.05
CA MET A 372 -18.02 1.95 12.02
C MET A 372 -18.20 3.26 11.25
N ASN A 373 -18.52 3.16 9.97
CA ASN A 373 -18.97 4.34 9.23
C ASN A 373 -20.35 4.77 9.73
N ARG A 374 -20.62 6.06 9.69
CA ARG A 374 -21.96 6.59 9.95
C ARG A 374 -22.95 5.99 8.93
N PRO A 375 -24.13 5.45 9.34
CA PRO A 375 -24.96 4.59 8.47
C PRO A 375 -25.58 5.29 7.26
N ASP A 376 -25.66 6.62 7.26
CA ASP A 376 -26.15 7.43 6.13
C ASP A 376 -25.03 7.90 5.19
N LEU A 377 -23.77 7.60 5.51
CA LEU A 377 -22.61 7.87 4.66
C LEU A 377 -22.06 6.57 4.10
N ARG A 378 -21.97 6.51 2.76
CA ARG A 378 -21.37 5.36 2.10
C ARG A 378 -19.86 5.39 2.29
N GLY A 379 -19.34 4.55 3.17
CA GLY A 379 -17.90 4.33 3.33
C GLY A 379 -17.27 3.58 2.17
N GLY A 380 -15.93 3.54 2.14
CA GLY A 380 -15.15 2.65 1.28
C GLY A 380 -15.28 1.18 1.70
N GLY A 381 -14.67 0.29 0.93
CA GLY A 381 -14.39 -1.11 1.30
C GLY A 381 -12.89 -1.29 1.53
N THR A 382 -12.47 -2.52 1.77
CA THR A 382 -11.07 -2.91 1.93
C THR A 382 -10.77 -4.17 1.12
N LEU A 383 -9.49 -4.46 0.95
CA LEU A 383 -9.00 -5.71 0.37
C LEU A 383 -9.51 -6.96 1.12
N GLY A 384 -9.86 -6.82 2.41
CA GLY A 384 -10.26 -7.92 3.27
C GLY A 384 -11.46 -8.70 2.77
N SER A 385 -12.51 -8.01 2.32
CA SER A 385 -13.72 -8.65 1.78
C SER A 385 -13.44 -9.45 0.51
N PHE A 386 -12.55 -8.96 -0.36
CA PHE A 386 -12.15 -9.65 -1.57
C PHE A 386 -11.31 -10.89 -1.27
N ALA A 387 -10.24 -10.73 -0.48
CA ALA A 387 -9.37 -11.86 -0.13
C ALA A 387 -10.11 -12.94 0.68
N ALA A 388 -10.97 -12.55 1.63
CA ALA A 388 -11.83 -13.47 2.37
C ALA A 388 -12.71 -14.31 1.44
N SER A 389 -13.33 -13.67 0.45
CA SER A 389 -14.18 -14.34 -0.56
C SER A 389 -13.39 -15.29 -1.45
N GLN A 390 -12.18 -14.92 -1.88
CA GLN A 390 -11.32 -15.74 -2.73
C GLN A 390 -10.75 -16.97 -1.99
N LEU A 391 -10.45 -16.83 -0.71
CA LEU A 391 -9.84 -17.91 0.11
C LEU A 391 -10.86 -18.75 0.87
N GLY A 392 -12.08 -18.25 1.11
CA GLY A 392 -13.03 -18.86 2.04
C GLY A 392 -12.52 -18.83 3.49
N MET A 393 -11.79 -17.78 3.88
CA MET A 393 -11.11 -17.67 5.17
C MET A 393 -11.74 -16.58 6.05
N SER A 394 -11.90 -16.86 7.34
CA SER A 394 -12.34 -15.87 8.32
C SER A 394 -11.37 -14.69 8.37
N THR A 395 -11.90 -13.47 8.39
CA THR A 395 -11.09 -12.25 8.27
C THR A 395 -11.60 -11.16 9.22
N ALA A 396 -10.71 -10.30 9.68
CA ALA A 396 -11.07 -9.06 10.35
C ALA A 396 -10.22 -7.89 9.85
N ASP A 397 -10.83 -6.71 9.77
CA ASP A 397 -10.22 -5.48 9.28
C ASP A 397 -9.77 -4.58 10.42
N VAL A 398 -8.52 -4.17 10.39
CA VAL A 398 -7.90 -3.29 11.37
C VAL A 398 -7.05 -2.23 10.67
N GLY A 399 -6.83 -1.08 11.33
CA GLY A 399 -5.92 -0.09 10.77
C GLY A 399 -5.73 1.16 11.62
N VAL A 400 -4.77 1.98 11.22
CA VAL A 400 -4.48 3.26 11.87
C VAL A 400 -5.57 4.26 11.52
N PRO A 401 -6.16 4.96 12.52
CA PRO A 401 -7.09 6.06 12.25
C PRO A 401 -6.33 7.29 11.76
N MET A 402 -6.80 7.88 10.64
CA MET A 402 -6.15 9.02 10.00
C MET A 402 -7.13 10.07 9.50
N LEU A 403 -6.61 11.27 9.26
CA LEU A 403 -7.31 12.39 8.62
C LEU A 403 -6.78 12.61 7.20
N ALA A 404 -7.60 13.20 6.37
CA ALA A 404 -7.28 13.54 4.98
C ALA A 404 -6.84 12.34 4.13
N MET A 405 -7.40 11.15 4.38
CA MET A 405 -7.22 9.96 3.55
C MET A 405 -7.43 10.30 2.07
N HIS A 406 -6.58 9.77 1.17
CA HIS A 406 -6.54 10.07 -0.26
C HIS A 406 -6.14 11.51 -0.63
N SER A 407 -5.65 12.29 0.33
CA SER A 407 -4.97 13.55 0.06
C SER A 407 -3.55 13.31 -0.44
N CYS A 408 -3.00 14.26 -1.20
CA CYS A 408 -1.58 14.25 -1.55
C CYS A 408 -0.66 14.26 -0.31
N ARG A 409 -1.21 14.62 0.86
CA ARG A 409 -0.55 14.58 2.18
C ARG A 409 -1.59 14.34 3.27
N GLU A 410 -1.39 13.31 4.06
CA GLU A 410 -2.31 12.78 5.06
C GLU A 410 -1.78 12.99 6.47
N THR A 411 -2.58 12.72 7.52
CA THR A 411 -2.18 12.94 8.91
C THR A 411 -2.71 11.82 9.80
N MET A 412 -1.85 11.25 10.63
CA MET A 412 -2.18 10.23 11.62
C MET A 412 -1.63 10.56 13.01
N GLY A 413 -2.10 9.85 14.02
CA GLY A 413 -1.49 9.84 15.37
C GLY A 413 -0.27 8.93 15.41
N VAL A 414 0.83 9.40 16.00
CA VAL A 414 2.09 8.62 16.05
C VAL A 414 1.92 7.33 16.83
N ARG A 415 1.17 7.36 17.96
CA ARG A 415 0.99 6.21 18.85
C ARG A 415 0.09 5.10 18.27
N ASP A 416 -0.70 5.43 17.24
CA ASP A 416 -1.60 4.44 16.61
C ASP A 416 -0.81 3.43 15.77
N GLN A 417 0.34 3.84 15.20
CA GLN A 417 1.23 2.92 14.52
C GLN A 417 1.82 1.86 15.45
N ASP A 418 2.26 2.28 16.64
CA ASP A 418 2.79 1.35 17.63
C ASP A 418 1.75 0.28 18.00
N SER A 419 0.49 0.70 18.19
CA SER A 419 -0.63 -0.22 18.44
C SER A 419 -0.83 -1.22 17.31
N LEU A 420 -0.79 -0.78 16.06
CA LEU A 420 -0.98 -1.68 14.91
C LEU A 420 0.20 -2.66 14.78
N ASN A 421 1.43 -2.18 14.96
CA ASN A 421 2.63 -3.01 14.92
C ASN A 421 2.59 -4.12 15.99
N GLU A 422 2.27 -3.76 17.24
CA GLU A 422 2.14 -4.71 18.36
C GLU A 422 0.99 -5.70 18.11
N LEU A 423 -0.15 -5.24 17.60
CA LEU A 423 -1.27 -6.11 17.28
C LEU A 423 -0.88 -7.18 16.26
N VAL A 424 -0.26 -6.78 15.15
CA VAL A 424 0.15 -7.72 14.09
C VAL A 424 1.23 -8.67 14.59
N ALA A 425 2.22 -8.17 15.34
CA ALA A 425 3.30 -9.00 15.87
C ALA A 425 2.77 -10.06 16.85
N HIS A 426 1.90 -9.67 17.79
CA HIS A 426 1.31 -10.62 18.74
C HIS A 426 0.31 -11.56 18.06
N TYR A 427 -0.47 -11.09 17.09
CA TYR A 427 -1.32 -11.95 16.29
C TYR A 427 -0.51 -13.05 15.58
N PHE A 428 0.64 -12.73 15.03
CA PHE A 428 1.52 -13.69 14.36
C PHE A 428 2.22 -14.66 15.35
N ALA A 429 2.46 -14.23 16.58
CA ALA A 429 3.19 -15.01 17.59
C ALA A 429 2.29 -15.91 18.45
N GLU A 430 0.95 -15.70 18.47
CA GLU A 430 0.04 -16.57 19.24
C GLU A 430 0.06 -18.01 18.73
N GLU A 431 -0.02 -19.01 19.64
CA GLU A 431 -0.11 -20.43 19.31
C GLU A 431 -1.56 -20.92 19.17
#